data_63ac2d0925ca0791fa7d3f7cc0e4e29f
#
_entry.id   63ac2d0925ca0791fa7d3f7cc0e4e29f
#
_cell.length_a   1.000
_cell.length_b   1.000
_cell.length_c   1.000
_cell.angle_alpha   90.00
_cell.angle_beta   90.00
_cell.angle_gamma   90.00
#
_symmetry.space_group_name_H-M   'P 1'
#
loop_
_entity.id
_entity.type
_entity.pdbx_description
1 polymer ?
#
loop_
_entity_poly.entity_id
_entity_poly.type
_entity_poly.pdbx_seq_one_letter_code
_entity_poly.pdbx_strand_id
1 'polypeptide(L)'
;MKKTFILLIIFAIFFFSCNNSTKNKNKTINPEEQISIVIPNFDPDSAFYFVKTQTDFGPRVPNTEAHKKCAVFLQNKLEKYCDKVILQQFTATTFDKTKINGINIIGTFSPEKEKRILLAAHWDSRPFADHDPNPANRDTPIDGANDGASGVGVLLEISRQLKEKNPEVGVDIIFFDAEDWGTRNSKNDSGDWWCLGSQHWARNPHIANYKADFGILLDMVGAPNAKFLQEETSMRFASRIVAKVWSKAYKLGFKDYFLNNAGNPITDDHQYVNQIAKIPMINIIHQDHSTGTGFVSTWHTTQDNISNIDKQTLYVVGTTVLGVIYDE
;
A
#
# COMPACT_ATOMS: atom_id res chain seq x y z
N MET A 1 -68.78 -71.57 0.10
CA MET A 1 -69.93 -71.00 0.87
C MET A 1 -69.53 -70.77 2.30
N LYS A 2 -69.26 -69.51 2.69
CA LYS A 2 -69.34 -69.01 4.06
C LYS A 2 -69.27 -67.48 3.98
N LYS A 3 -70.34 -66.83 4.30
CA LYS A 3 -70.52 -65.38 4.40
C LYS A 3 -69.91 -64.94 5.71
N THR A 4 -69.06 -63.93 5.72
CA THR A 4 -68.55 -63.28 6.93
C THR A 4 -69.05 -61.85 6.95
N PHE A 5 -69.80 -61.53 7.98
CA PHE A 5 -70.32 -60.18 8.27
C PHE A 5 -69.22 -59.33 8.87
N ILE A 6 -69.02 -58.13 8.33
CA ILE A 6 -68.18 -57.12 8.94
C ILE A 6 -69.03 -56.10 9.65
N LEU A 7 -68.86 -56.04 10.99
CA LEU A 7 -69.50 -55.11 11.89
C LEU A 7 -68.78 -53.78 11.91
N LEU A 8 -69.46 -52.71 11.52
CA LEU A 8 -68.91 -51.34 11.54
C LEU A 8 -69.21 -50.77 12.95
N ILE A 9 -68.14 -50.51 13.73
CA ILE A 9 -68.25 -49.80 14.99
C ILE A 9 -67.83 -48.31 14.69
N ILE A 10 -68.86 -47.44 14.88
CA ILE A 10 -68.61 -45.95 14.78
C ILE A 10 -68.22 -45.48 16.16
N PHE A 11 -67.00 -44.98 16.30
CA PHE A 11 -66.53 -44.37 17.53
C PHE A 11 -66.63 -42.84 17.37
N ALA A 12 -67.58 -42.25 18.11
CA ALA A 12 -67.70 -40.78 18.19
C ALA A 12 -66.66 -40.24 19.17
N ILE A 13 -65.69 -39.48 18.66
CA ILE A 13 -64.72 -38.79 19.50
C ILE A 13 -65.19 -37.34 19.69
N PHE A 14 -65.49 -36.98 20.92
CA PHE A 14 -65.72 -35.61 21.36
C PHE A 14 -64.43 -34.88 21.46
N PHE A 15 -64.25 -33.84 20.63
CA PHE A 15 -63.14 -32.92 20.79
C PHE A 15 -63.48 -31.87 21.85
N PHE A 16 -62.77 -31.92 22.98
CA PHE A 16 -62.67 -30.80 23.90
C PHE A 16 -61.60 -29.86 23.38
N SER A 17 -61.99 -28.65 22.93
CA SER A 17 -61.10 -27.57 22.56
C SER A 17 -60.68 -26.85 23.84
N CYS A 18 -59.47 -27.10 24.32
CA CYS A 18 -58.82 -26.22 25.27
C CYS A 18 -58.01 -25.14 24.50
N ASN A 19 -58.54 -23.93 24.52
CA ASN A 19 -57.89 -22.75 23.93
C ASN A 19 -56.81 -22.23 24.92
N ASN A 20 -55.58 -22.68 24.76
CA ASN A 20 -54.43 -22.13 25.50
C ASN A 20 -53.61 -21.26 24.54
N SER A 21 -53.93 -19.97 24.51
CA SER A 21 -53.19 -18.97 23.74
C SER A 21 -51.89 -18.64 24.44
N THR A 22 -50.87 -19.46 24.20
CA THR A 22 -49.47 -19.07 24.44
C THR A 22 -49.04 -18.08 23.35
N LYS A 23 -48.97 -16.81 23.72
CA LYS A 23 -48.31 -15.77 22.91
C LYS A 23 -46.81 -16.14 22.72
N ASN A 24 -46.50 -16.85 21.65
CA ASN A 24 -45.17 -16.93 21.14
C ASN A 24 -44.81 -15.52 20.67
N LYS A 25 -44.05 -14.79 21.51
CA LYS A 25 -43.30 -13.62 21.04
C LYS A 25 -42.27 -14.13 20.03
N ASN A 26 -42.62 -14.11 18.76
CA ASN A 26 -41.62 -14.12 17.70
C ASN A 26 -40.72 -12.93 17.97
N LYS A 27 -39.56 -13.23 18.56
CA LYS A 27 -38.42 -12.30 18.59
C LYS A 27 -38.03 -12.15 17.14
N THR A 28 -38.56 -11.12 16.47
CA THR A 28 -37.99 -10.62 15.22
C THR A 28 -36.53 -10.35 15.53
N ILE A 29 -35.65 -11.22 15.05
CA ILE A 29 -34.24 -10.98 14.97
C ILE A 29 -34.14 -9.75 14.03
N ASN A 30 -33.88 -8.58 14.60
CA ASN A 30 -33.48 -7.43 13.81
C ASN A 30 -32.35 -7.92 12.89
N PRO A 31 -32.40 -7.66 11.58
CA PRO A 31 -31.22 -7.81 10.74
C PRO A 31 -30.12 -7.01 11.47
N GLU A 32 -29.02 -7.68 11.78
CA GLU A 32 -27.83 -7.03 12.34
C GLU A 32 -27.67 -5.71 11.61
N GLU A 33 -27.70 -4.59 12.36
CA GLU A 33 -27.20 -3.33 11.85
C GLU A 33 -25.78 -3.63 11.40
N GLN A 34 -25.59 -3.83 10.09
CA GLN A 34 -24.27 -3.79 9.50
C GLN A 34 -23.76 -2.39 9.83
N ILE A 35 -22.93 -2.29 10.86
CA ILE A 35 -22.18 -1.08 11.15
C ILE A 35 -21.37 -0.84 9.87
N SER A 36 -21.88 0.02 9.00
CA SER A 36 -21.14 0.43 7.82
C SER A 36 -19.92 1.19 8.34
N ILE A 37 -18.77 0.55 8.30
CA ILE A 37 -17.51 1.21 8.66
C ILE A 37 -17.33 2.36 7.68
N VAL A 38 -17.50 3.57 8.18
CA VAL A 38 -17.31 4.79 7.36
C VAL A 38 -15.81 4.95 7.13
N ILE A 39 -15.38 4.71 5.90
CA ILE A 39 -14.00 4.96 5.48
C ILE A 39 -13.77 6.47 5.46
N PRO A 40 -12.69 7.00 6.05
CA PRO A 40 -12.35 8.41 5.94
C PRO A 40 -12.21 8.86 4.49
N ASN A 41 -12.56 10.11 4.22
CA ASN A 41 -12.46 10.66 2.88
C ASN A 41 -11.01 11.09 2.59
N PHE A 42 -10.35 10.40 1.66
CA PHE A 42 -9.01 10.73 1.21
C PHE A 42 -9.01 12.07 0.49
N ASP A 43 -8.11 12.97 0.87
CA ASP A 43 -7.97 14.30 0.26
C ASP A 43 -6.81 14.31 -0.75
N PRO A 44 -7.09 14.30 -2.06
CA PRO A 44 -6.05 14.33 -3.09
C PRO A 44 -5.27 15.64 -3.15
N ASP A 45 -5.85 16.75 -2.70
CA ASP A 45 -5.14 18.03 -2.64
C ASP A 45 -4.07 18.02 -1.54
N SER A 46 -4.36 17.42 -0.39
CA SER A 46 -3.38 17.18 0.66
C SER A 46 -2.25 16.25 0.19
N ALA A 47 -2.59 15.14 -0.46
CA ALA A 47 -1.59 14.20 -1.00
C ALA A 47 -0.68 14.90 -2.03
N PHE A 48 -1.26 15.63 -2.97
CA PHE A 48 -0.51 16.43 -3.95
C PHE A 48 0.37 17.48 -3.30
N TYR A 49 -0.12 18.18 -2.27
CA TYR A 49 0.69 19.12 -1.50
C TYR A 49 1.91 18.43 -0.86
N PHE A 50 1.76 17.22 -0.34
CA PHE A 50 2.87 16.47 0.22
C PHE A 50 3.88 16.02 -0.85
N VAL A 51 3.43 15.63 -2.05
CA VAL A 51 4.32 15.35 -3.19
C VAL A 51 5.10 16.61 -3.55
N LYS A 52 4.38 17.72 -3.79
CA LYS A 52 4.98 19.00 -4.17
C LYS A 52 6.02 19.48 -3.15
N THR A 53 5.70 19.38 -1.85
CA THR A 53 6.64 19.83 -0.80
C THR A 53 7.95 19.04 -0.82
N GLN A 54 7.90 17.73 -1.11
CA GLN A 54 9.10 16.91 -1.26
C GLN A 54 9.94 17.37 -2.46
N THR A 55 9.31 17.61 -3.61
CA THR A 55 10.01 18.08 -4.82
C THR A 55 10.53 19.52 -4.70
N ASP A 56 9.87 20.38 -3.92
CA ASP A 56 10.33 21.77 -3.67
C ASP A 56 11.67 21.82 -2.92
N PHE A 57 12.09 20.76 -2.22
CA PHE A 57 13.44 20.67 -1.65
C PHE A 57 14.52 20.40 -2.73
N GLY A 58 14.11 19.96 -3.91
CA GLY A 58 14.95 19.44 -4.99
C GLY A 58 15.16 17.93 -4.90
N PRO A 59 16.01 17.35 -5.77
CA PRO A 59 16.31 15.93 -5.79
C PRO A 59 16.78 15.40 -4.42
N ARG A 60 16.07 14.41 -3.91
CA ARG A 60 16.31 13.83 -2.56
C ARG A 60 17.37 12.73 -2.60
N VAL A 61 18.43 12.99 -3.32
CA VAL A 61 19.57 12.06 -3.44
C VAL A 61 20.26 11.92 -2.07
N PRO A 62 20.49 10.71 -1.55
CA PRO A 62 21.19 10.50 -0.30
C PRO A 62 22.48 11.32 -0.15
N ASN A 63 22.77 11.82 1.06
CA ASN A 63 23.85 12.73 1.43
C ASN A 63 23.67 14.20 1.03
N THR A 64 22.69 14.59 0.23
CA THR A 64 22.49 16.01 -0.18
C THR A 64 21.73 16.82 0.89
N GLU A 65 21.78 18.15 0.77
CA GLU A 65 20.99 19.03 1.65
C GLU A 65 19.48 18.92 1.38
N ALA A 66 19.05 18.65 0.14
CA ALA A 66 17.65 18.40 -0.19
C ALA A 66 17.13 17.15 0.54
N HIS A 67 17.91 16.07 0.52
CA HIS A 67 17.63 14.83 1.24
C HIS A 67 17.49 15.08 2.75
N LYS A 68 18.44 15.77 3.39
CA LYS A 68 18.37 16.07 4.83
C LYS A 68 17.15 16.90 5.20
N LYS A 69 16.83 17.94 4.40
CA LYS A 69 15.64 18.78 4.65
C LYS A 69 14.34 18.00 4.48
N CYS A 70 14.28 17.14 3.47
CA CYS A 70 13.12 16.28 3.25
C CYS A 70 12.95 15.27 4.40
N ALA A 71 14.03 14.63 4.88
CA ALA A 71 13.97 13.72 6.03
C ALA A 71 13.36 14.39 7.26
N VAL A 72 13.79 15.63 7.58
CA VAL A 72 13.22 16.41 8.70
C VAL A 72 11.73 16.73 8.47
N PHE A 73 11.35 17.07 7.25
CA PHE A 73 9.94 17.31 6.90
C PHE A 73 9.09 16.06 7.12
N LEU A 74 9.54 14.90 6.62
CA LEU A 74 8.83 13.63 6.74
C LEU A 74 8.72 13.20 8.20
N GLN A 75 9.80 13.29 8.96
CA GLN A 75 9.79 13.05 10.41
C GLN A 75 8.73 13.90 11.10
N ASN A 76 8.78 15.22 10.92
CA ASN A 76 7.83 16.16 11.57
C ASN A 76 6.37 15.86 11.18
N LYS A 77 6.11 15.41 9.94
CA LYS A 77 4.76 15.03 9.53
C LYS A 77 4.29 13.75 10.22
N LEU A 78 5.13 12.72 10.28
CA LEU A 78 4.78 11.51 11.01
C LEU A 78 4.66 11.76 12.52
N GLU A 79 5.53 12.57 13.14
CA GLU A 79 5.40 12.95 14.56
C GLU A 79 4.08 13.66 14.88
N LYS A 80 3.54 14.41 13.92
CA LYS A 80 2.23 15.06 14.06
C LYS A 80 1.08 14.05 14.05
N TYR A 81 1.20 12.96 13.31
CA TYR A 81 0.08 12.05 13.04
C TYR A 81 0.18 10.73 13.79
N CYS A 82 1.37 10.14 13.90
CA CYS A 82 1.59 8.83 14.50
C CYS A 82 1.72 8.88 16.02
N ASP A 83 1.52 7.75 16.68
CA ASP A 83 1.74 7.59 18.12
C ASP A 83 3.23 7.47 18.46
N LYS A 84 4.03 6.95 17.52
CA LYS A 84 5.48 6.81 17.68
C LYS A 84 6.17 6.98 16.33
N VAL A 85 7.35 7.62 16.35
CA VAL A 85 8.23 7.75 15.18
C VAL A 85 9.62 7.23 15.53
N ILE A 86 10.22 6.50 14.61
CA ILE A 86 11.57 5.94 14.73
C ILE A 86 12.35 6.33 13.48
N LEU A 87 13.56 6.87 13.68
CA LEU A 87 14.54 7.10 12.62
C LEU A 87 15.55 5.95 12.66
N GLN A 88 15.57 5.12 11.64
CA GLN A 88 16.54 4.05 11.49
C GLN A 88 17.66 4.50 10.56
N GLN A 89 18.74 4.98 11.14
CA GLN A 89 19.94 5.36 10.40
C GLN A 89 20.74 4.13 9.97
N PHE A 90 21.29 4.16 8.76
CA PHE A 90 22.17 3.12 8.25
C PHE A 90 23.24 3.72 7.32
N THR A 91 24.28 2.94 7.07
CA THR A 91 25.28 3.24 6.04
C THR A 91 25.27 2.13 5.01
N ALA A 92 25.39 2.50 3.74
CA ALA A 92 25.53 1.56 2.65
C ALA A 92 26.57 2.03 1.64
N THR A 93 26.95 1.16 0.74
CA THR A 93 27.83 1.48 -0.39
C THR A 93 27.07 1.15 -1.67
N THR A 94 27.00 2.10 -2.57
CA THR A 94 26.31 2.00 -3.86
C THR A 94 27.17 1.30 -4.92
N PHE A 95 26.61 1.00 -6.08
CA PHE A 95 27.31 0.31 -7.18
C PHE A 95 28.58 1.06 -7.66
N ASP A 96 28.58 2.38 -7.58
CA ASP A 96 29.71 3.26 -7.94
C ASP A 96 30.68 3.49 -6.77
N LYS A 97 30.54 2.73 -5.67
CA LYS A 97 31.33 2.78 -4.45
C LYS A 97 31.15 4.05 -3.62
N THR A 98 30.14 4.83 -3.88
CA THR A 98 29.75 5.96 -3.02
C THR A 98 29.25 5.44 -1.69
N LYS A 99 29.78 5.98 -0.59
CA LYS A 99 29.24 5.70 0.76
C LYS A 99 28.11 6.65 1.05
N ILE A 100 26.96 6.10 1.41
CA ILE A 100 25.76 6.85 1.76
C ILE A 100 25.37 6.66 3.21
N ASN A 101 24.78 7.72 3.78
CA ASN A 101 24.13 7.69 5.09
C ASN A 101 22.63 7.77 4.82
N GLY A 102 21.95 6.64 4.93
CA GLY A 102 20.52 6.53 4.72
C GLY A 102 19.73 6.61 6.03
N ILE A 103 18.45 6.96 5.92
CA ILE A 103 17.51 7.08 7.03
C ILE A 103 16.15 6.52 6.63
N ASN A 104 15.81 5.32 7.10
CA ASN A 104 14.42 4.88 7.05
C ASN A 104 13.62 5.60 8.14
N ILE A 105 12.43 6.11 7.78
CA ILE A 105 11.56 6.86 8.69
C ILE A 105 10.31 6.04 8.93
N ILE A 106 10.04 5.68 10.19
CA ILE A 106 8.98 4.75 10.55
C ILE A 106 7.99 5.43 11.48
N GLY A 107 6.70 5.46 11.09
CA GLY A 107 5.60 5.91 11.92
C GLY A 107 4.71 4.75 12.32
N THR A 108 4.30 4.70 13.59
CA THR A 108 3.48 3.62 14.14
C THR A 108 2.17 4.19 14.69
N PHE A 109 1.06 3.57 14.32
CA PHE A 109 -0.28 3.80 14.89
C PHE A 109 -0.71 2.59 15.71
N SER A 110 -1.30 2.83 16.87
CA SER A 110 -1.82 1.81 17.79
C SER A 110 -0.79 0.70 18.04
N PRO A 111 0.36 1.03 18.66
CA PRO A 111 1.48 0.08 18.84
C PRO A 111 1.11 -1.12 19.72
N GLU A 112 0.03 -1.03 20.49
CA GLU A 112 -0.49 -2.09 21.36
C GLU A 112 -1.28 -3.16 20.59
N LYS A 113 -1.70 -2.89 19.34
CA LYS A 113 -2.48 -3.84 18.55
C LYS A 113 -1.57 -4.88 17.91
N GLU A 114 -1.89 -6.16 18.10
CA GLU A 114 -1.13 -7.28 17.55
C GLU A 114 -1.38 -7.48 16.06
N LYS A 115 -2.64 -7.35 15.62
CA LYS A 115 -2.99 -7.37 14.19
C LYS A 115 -2.53 -6.07 13.55
N ARG A 116 -1.59 -6.14 12.59
CA ARG A 116 -0.93 -4.97 12.02
C ARG A 116 -0.80 -5.06 10.52
N ILE A 117 -0.87 -3.89 9.87
CA ILE A 117 -0.61 -3.70 8.43
C ILE A 117 0.64 -2.85 8.28
N LEU A 118 1.53 -3.25 7.36
CA LEU A 118 2.71 -2.50 6.98
C LEU A 118 2.46 -1.73 5.67
N LEU A 119 2.56 -0.42 5.69
CA LEU A 119 2.53 0.41 4.49
C LEU A 119 3.92 0.96 4.23
N ALA A 120 4.35 1.01 2.97
CA ALA A 120 5.66 1.57 2.65
C ALA A 120 5.67 2.33 1.33
N ALA A 121 6.65 3.21 1.19
CA ALA A 121 7.07 3.87 -0.03
C ALA A 121 8.55 4.24 0.11
N HIS A 122 9.31 4.39 -0.99
CA HIS A 122 10.62 5.01 -0.90
C HIS A 122 10.49 6.54 -0.97
N TRP A 123 11.46 7.26 -0.38
CA TRP A 123 11.40 8.72 -0.29
C TRP A 123 12.58 9.44 -0.92
N ASP A 124 13.66 8.72 -1.20
CA ASP A 124 14.77 9.25 -1.98
C ASP A 124 14.39 9.46 -3.45
N SER A 125 15.31 9.97 -4.24
CA SER A 125 15.16 10.05 -5.68
C SER A 125 16.48 9.73 -6.38
N ARG A 126 16.37 9.27 -7.63
CA ARG A 126 17.49 8.83 -8.45
C ARG A 126 18.51 9.92 -8.69
N PRO A 127 19.81 9.64 -8.50
CA PRO A 127 20.88 10.59 -8.80
C PRO A 127 21.15 10.79 -10.29
N PHE A 128 20.45 10.09 -11.17
CA PHE A 128 20.69 10.07 -12.60
C PHE A 128 19.38 10.05 -13.39
N ALA A 129 19.25 10.89 -14.42
CA ALA A 129 18.16 10.81 -15.39
C ALA A 129 18.54 9.88 -16.56
N ASP A 130 18.94 8.63 -16.26
CA ASP A 130 19.60 7.73 -17.20
C ASP A 130 18.70 7.25 -18.35
N HIS A 131 17.38 7.41 -18.26
CA HIS A 131 16.40 7.21 -19.32
C HIS A 131 15.97 8.50 -20.02
N ASP A 132 16.56 9.68 -19.68
CA ASP A 132 16.22 10.93 -20.35
C ASP A 132 16.52 10.83 -21.86
N PRO A 133 15.56 11.23 -22.73
CA PRO A 133 15.76 11.20 -24.17
C PRO A 133 16.90 12.13 -24.63
N ASN A 134 17.16 13.21 -23.87
CA ASN A 134 18.33 14.06 -24.11
C ASN A 134 19.56 13.51 -23.35
N PRO A 135 20.59 13.00 -24.06
CA PRO A 135 21.78 12.45 -23.40
C PRO A 135 22.51 13.44 -22.46
N ALA A 136 22.36 14.74 -22.70
CA ALA A 136 22.99 15.78 -21.86
C ALA A 136 22.41 15.84 -20.44
N ASN A 137 21.20 15.32 -20.24
CA ASN A 137 20.53 15.31 -18.94
C ASN A 137 20.86 14.04 -18.11
N ARG A 138 21.43 13.00 -18.74
CA ARG A 138 21.49 11.65 -18.14
C ARG A 138 22.33 11.53 -16.87
N ASP A 139 23.17 12.50 -16.61
CA ASP A 139 23.99 12.58 -15.39
C ASP A 139 23.43 13.56 -14.35
N THR A 140 22.21 14.08 -14.58
CA THR A 140 21.55 14.99 -13.63
C THR A 140 20.58 14.22 -12.72
N PRO A 141 20.49 14.60 -11.43
CA PRO A 141 19.47 14.05 -10.53
C PRO A 141 18.06 14.40 -10.99
N ILE A 142 17.09 13.54 -10.67
CA ILE A 142 15.68 13.79 -10.96
C ILE A 142 14.92 14.26 -9.73
N ASP A 143 13.81 15.00 -9.95
CA ASP A 143 12.92 15.39 -8.86
C ASP A 143 12.19 14.20 -8.24
N GLY A 144 11.97 13.12 -8.99
CA GLY A 144 11.31 11.91 -8.49
C GLY A 144 9.92 12.21 -7.92
N ALA A 145 9.09 12.96 -8.67
CA ALA A 145 7.77 13.34 -8.20
C ALA A 145 6.81 12.15 -8.18
N ASN A 146 6.88 11.31 -9.22
CA ASN A 146 6.14 10.06 -9.27
C ASN A 146 6.93 8.95 -8.57
N ASP A 147 8.22 8.88 -8.84
CA ASP A 147 9.21 7.90 -8.36
C ASP A 147 9.94 8.47 -7.14
N GLY A 148 9.54 8.17 -6.08
CA GLY A 148 9.07 7.82 -4.79
C GLY A 148 8.16 8.84 -4.12
N ALA A 149 8.19 10.18 -4.49
CA ALA A 149 7.42 11.17 -3.72
C ALA A 149 5.91 10.94 -3.78
N SER A 150 5.37 10.31 -4.85
CA SER A 150 3.94 10.03 -4.98
C SER A 150 3.44 9.05 -3.93
N GLY A 151 4.14 7.94 -3.72
CA GLY A 151 3.82 6.96 -2.69
C GLY A 151 3.85 7.57 -1.28
N VAL A 152 4.91 8.32 -0.98
CA VAL A 152 5.04 9.06 0.29
C VAL A 152 3.91 10.07 0.49
N GLY A 153 3.54 10.82 -0.56
CA GLY A 153 2.45 11.79 -0.51
C GLY A 153 1.11 11.15 -0.15
N VAL A 154 0.81 10.00 -0.76
CA VAL A 154 -0.39 9.19 -0.42
C VAL A 154 -0.33 8.71 1.02
N LEU A 155 0.81 8.18 1.48
CA LEU A 155 0.94 7.65 2.84
C LEU A 155 0.89 8.73 3.91
N LEU A 156 1.37 9.94 3.64
CA LEU A 156 1.21 11.08 4.56
C LEU A 156 -0.26 11.51 4.70
N GLU A 157 -1.03 11.50 3.62
CA GLU A 157 -2.46 11.78 3.71
C GLU A 157 -3.20 10.64 4.43
N ILE A 158 -2.85 9.38 4.17
CA ILE A 158 -3.35 8.24 4.95
C ILE A 158 -3.04 8.44 6.44
N SER A 159 -1.80 8.83 6.78
CA SER A 159 -1.40 9.11 8.17
C SER A 159 -2.31 10.15 8.82
N ARG A 160 -2.66 11.21 8.09
CA ARG A 160 -3.57 12.25 8.57
C ARG A 160 -4.96 11.68 8.85
N GLN A 161 -5.48 10.84 7.95
CA GLN A 161 -6.79 10.21 8.10
C GLN A 161 -6.81 9.21 9.28
N LEU A 162 -5.74 8.42 9.45
CA LEU A 162 -5.61 7.49 10.58
C LEU A 162 -5.58 8.22 11.92
N LYS A 163 -4.98 9.43 11.99
CA LYS A 163 -4.99 10.28 13.20
C LYS A 163 -6.39 10.78 13.54
N GLU A 164 -7.19 11.13 12.54
CA GLU A 164 -8.57 11.62 12.74
C GLU A 164 -9.50 10.47 13.15
N LYS A 165 -9.28 9.28 12.62
CA LYS A 165 -10.08 8.09 12.91
C LYS A 165 -9.20 6.86 12.96
N ASN A 166 -8.96 6.33 14.15
CA ASN A 166 -8.18 5.11 14.34
C ASN A 166 -8.88 3.89 13.73
N PRO A 167 -8.20 3.05 12.96
CA PRO A 167 -8.71 1.77 12.50
C PRO A 167 -8.71 0.73 13.63
N GLU A 168 -9.37 -0.42 13.42
CA GLU A 168 -9.37 -1.53 14.38
C GLU A 168 -8.02 -2.26 14.47
N VAL A 169 -7.15 -2.07 13.49
CA VAL A 169 -5.80 -2.68 13.41
C VAL A 169 -4.70 -1.67 13.70
N GLY A 170 -3.52 -2.15 14.08
CA GLY A 170 -2.32 -1.34 14.10
C GLY A 170 -1.80 -1.10 12.69
N VAL A 171 -1.20 0.06 12.45
CA VAL A 171 -0.60 0.39 11.15
C VAL A 171 0.82 0.92 11.36
N ASP A 172 1.77 0.36 10.62
CA ASP A 172 3.10 0.93 10.52
C ASP A 172 3.31 1.50 9.11
N ILE A 173 3.90 2.68 9.04
CA ILE A 173 4.26 3.33 7.78
C ILE A 173 5.78 3.46 7.75
N ILE A 174 6.41 2.94 6.71
CA ILE A 174 7.85 3.06 6.53
C ILE A 174 8.15 3.81 5.24
N PHE A 175 8.92 4.88 5.35
CA PHE A 175 9.55 5.52 4.21
C PHE A 175 10.97 4.97 4.10
N PHE A 176 11.20 4.11 3.11
CA PHE A 176 12.51 3.54 2.81
C PHE A 176 13.40 4.56 2.11
N ASP A 177 14.68 4.56 2.44
CA ASP A 177 15.69 5.42 1.84
C ASP A 177 16.62 4.63 0.93
N ALA A 178 17.25 5.31 -0.02
CA ALA A 178 18.22 4.72 -0.92
C ALA A 178 17.70 3.50 -1.68
N GLU A 179 16.46 3.59 -2.15
CA GLU A 179 15.88 2.62 -3.07
C GLU A 179 16.53 2.76 -4.44
N ASP A 180 16.63 4.01 -4.94
CA ASP A 180 16.80 4.34 -6.35
C ASP A 180 18.24 4.71 -6.73
N TRP A 181 19.23 4.26 -5.97
CA TRP A 181 20.65 4.39 -6.34
C TRP A 181 21.22 3.08 -6.91
N GLY A 182 20.41 2.39 -7.69
CA GLY A 182 20.82 1.17 -8.36
C GLY A 182 21.66 1.38 -9.60
N THR A 183 22.23 0.30 -10.12
CA THR A 183 23.13 0.34 -11.28
C THR A 183 22.42 0.80 -12.56
N ARG A 184 23.11 1.60 -13.39
CA ARG A 184 22.63 2.00 -14.72
C ARG A 184 22.75 0.89 -15.76
N ASN A 185 23.50 -0.17 -15.50
CA ASN A 185 23.76 -1.22 -16.45
C ASN A 185 23.86 -2.59 -15.76
N SER A 186 22.75 -3.30 -15.77
CA SER A 186 22.63 -4.61 -15.11
C SER A 186 23.40 -5.74 -15.80
N LYS A 187 23.90 -5.55 -17.04
CA LYS A 187 24.50 -6.63 -17.85
C LYS A 187 25.82 -7.18 -17.29
N ASN A 188 26.54 -6.40 -16.49
CA ASN A 188 27.88 -6.74 -15.99
C ASN A 188 28.01 -6.61 -14.47
N ASP A 189 26.90 -6.41 -13.75
CA ASP A 189 26.89 -6.16 -12.32
C ASP A 189 26.10 -7.26 -11.61
N SER A 190 26.80 -8.00 -10.72
CA SER A 190 26.20 -9.06 -9.89
C SER A 190 25.78 -8.58 -8.51
N GLY A 191 25.94 -7.29 -8.23
CA GLY A 191 25.59 -6.70 -6.95
C GLY A 191 24.10 -6.37 -6.85
N ASP A 192 23.59 -6.42 -5.64
CA ASP A 192 22.21 -6.07 -5.30
C ASP A 192 22.20 -4.65 -4.73
N TRP A 193 22.16 -3.67 -5.63
CA TRP A 193 22.39 -2.26 -5.33
C TRP A 193 21.11 -1.42 -5.18
N TRP A 194 19.97 -2.02 -5.43
CA TRP A 194 18.66 -1.40 -5.31
C TRP A 194 18.09 -1.57 -3.89
N CYS A 195 17.17 -0.70 -3.49
CA CYS A 195 16.36 -0.88 -2.29
C CYS A 195 17.20 -1.05 -1.00
N LEU A 196 18.32 -0.30 -0.89
CA LEU A 196 19.29 -0.49 0.20
C LEU A 196 18.67 -0.27 1.59
N GLY A 197 17.68 0.64 1.70
CA GLY A 197 16.97 0.91 2.94
C GLY A 197 16.08 -0.24 3.38
N SER A 198 15.28 -0.81 2.49
CA SER A 198 14.45 -1.98 2.83
C SER A 198 15.27 -3.23 3.05
N GLN A 199 16.38 -3.41 2.32
CA GLN A 199 17.34 -4.49 2.60
C GLN A 199 17.89 -4.37 4.03
N HIS A 200 18.27 -3.15 4.45
CA HIS A 200 18.76 -2.90 5.80
C HIS A 200 17.67 -3.18 6.84
N TRP A 201 16.46 -2.60 6.64
CA TRP A 201 15.34 -2.76 7.55
C TRP A 201 14.90 -4.22 7.70
N ALA A 202 14.81 -4.94 6.58
CA ALA A 202 14.36 -6.34 6.60
C ALA A 202 15.31 -7.27 7.39
N ARG A 203 16.62 -6.94 7.43
CA ARG A 203 17.62 -7.64 8.27
C ARG A 203 17.62 -7.14 9.70
N ASN A 204 17.22 -5.90 9.94
CA ASN A 204 17.28 -5.21 11.23
C ASN A 204 15.96 -4.48 11.50
N PRO A 205 14.84 -5.18 11.72
CA PRO A 205 13.56 -4.53 11.97
C PRO A 205 13.61 -3.57 13.14
N HIS A 206 12.86 -2.48 13.08
CA HIS A 206 12.81 -1.42 14.08
C HIS A 206 12.28 -1.88 15.47
N ILE A 207 11.63 -3.04 15.51
CA ILE A 207 11.20 -3.73 16.72
C ILE A 207 11.68 -5.18 16.63
N ALA A 208 12.23 -5.70 17.71
CA ALA A 208 12.64 -7.12 17.77
C ALA A 208 11.46 -8.05 17.49
N ASN A 209 11.66 -9.03 16.62
CA ASN A 209 10.61 -9.97 16.18
C ASN A 209 9.39 -9.28 15.56
N TYR A 210 9.58 -8.15 14.89
CA TYR A 210 8.51 -7.43 14.22
C TYR A 210 7.69 -8.33 13.28
N LYS A 211 6.38 -8.17 13.33
CA LYS A 211 5.43 -8.89 12.46
C LYS A 211 4.35 -7.94 11.98
N ALA A 212 3.91 -8.15 10.75
CA ALA A 212 2.69 -7.60 10.20
C ALA A 212 1.95 -8.71 9.46
N ASP A 213 0.62 -8.66 9.43
CA ASP A 213 -0.18 -9.67 8.73
C ASP A 213 0.07 -9.61 7.22
N PHE A 214 0.24 -8.39 6.72
CA PHE A 214 0.66 -8.13 5.34
C PHE A 214 1.20 -6.71 5.19
N GLY A 215 1.80 -6.45 4.01
CA GLY A 215 2.28 -5.13 3.61
C GLY A 215 1.74 -4.68 2.25
N ILE A 216 1.72 -3.36 2.06
CA ILE A 216 1.44 -2.68 0.77
C ILE A 216 2.52 -1.64 0.55
N LEU A 217 3.29 -1.81 -0.53
CA LEU A 217 4.22 -0.81 -1.05
C LEU A 217 3.50 0.06 -2.07
N LEU A 218 3.76 1.35 -2.06
CA LEU A 218 3.29 2.31 -3.05
C LEU A 218 4.49 2.91 -3.76
N ASP A 219 4.62 2.60 -5.04
CA ASP A 219 5.65 3.16 -5.90
C ASP A 219 5.05 3.64 -7.22
N MET A 220 5.47 4.80 -7.71
CA MET A 220 4.99 5.42 -8.95
C MET A 220 3.45 5.46 -9.06
N VAL A 221 2.78 5.96 -8.03
CA VAL A 221 1.31 5.99 -7.90
C VAL A 221 0.69 7.36 -8.19
N GLY A 222 1.42 8.25 -8.87
CA GLY A 222 0.99 9.63 -9.12
C GLY A 222 0.83 10.02 -10.59
N ALA A 223 1.29 9.21 -11.55
CA ALA A 223 1.24 9.57 -12.96
C ALA A 223 -0.20 9.61 -13.52
N PRO A 224 -0.52 10.49 -14.50
CA PRO A 224 -1.82 10.50 -15.17
C PRO A 224 -2.11 9.15 -15.87
N ASN A 225 -3.39 8.74 -15.83
CA ASN A 225 -3.85 7.51 -16.49
C ASN A 225 -3.13 6.23 -16.04
N ALA A 226 -2.59 6.21 -14.82
CA ALA A 226 -1.86 5.07 -14.28
C ALA A 226 -2.65 3.76 -14.40
N LYS A 227 -1.93 2.67 -14.65
CA LYS A 227 -2.46 1.30 -14.71
C LYS A 227 -1.68 0.42 -13.76
N PHE A 228 -2.39 -0.07 -12.75
CA PHE A 228 -1.83 -0.98 -11.76
C PHE A 228 -2.16 -2.41 -12.19
N LEU A 229 -1.12 -3.15 -12.60
CA LEU A 229 -1.24 -4.55 -13.01
C LEU A 229 -0.96 -5.45 -11.79
N GLN A 230 -1.36 -6.71 -11.88
CA GLN A 230 -0.99 -7.71 -10.86
C GLN A 230 0.49 -8.09 -11.03
N GLU A 231 1.37 -7.33 -10.39
CA GLU A 231 2.81 -7.46 -10.47
C GLU A 231 3.25 -8.87 -10.04
N GLU A 232 4.17 -9.50 -10.79
CA GLU A 232 4.46 -10.95 -10.65
C GLU A 232 5.08 -11.29 -9.28
N THR A 233 5.99 -10.48 -8.73
CA THR A 233 6.60 -10.74 -7.42
C THR A 233 5.55 -10.67 -6.32
N SER A 234 4.64 -9.67 -6.38
CA SER A 234 3.48 -9.56 -5.49
C SER A 234 2.57 -10.79 -5.58
N MET A 235 2.29 -11.26 -6.79
CA MET A 235 1.48 -12.47 -7.01
C MET A 235 2.16 -13.73 -6.46
N ARG A 236 3.48 -13.82 -6.56
CA ARG A 236 4.26 -14.96 -6.05
C ARG A 236 4.22 -15.05 -4.53
N PHE A 237 4.36 -13.93 -3.82
CA PHE A 237 4.50 -13.91 -2.36
C PHE A 237 3.18 -13.64 -1.62
N ALA A 238 2.28 -12.83 -2.21
CA ALA A 238 1.14 -12.26 -1.52
C ALA A 238 -0.13 -12.18 -2.39
N SER A 239 -0.40 -13.18 -3.24
CA SER A 239 -1.54 -13.20 -4.18
C SER A 239 -2.90 -12.94 -3.52
N ARG A 240 -3.09 -13.39 -2.26
CA ARG A 240 -4.32 -13.12 -1.50
C ARG A 240 -4.48 -11.64 -1.18
N ILE A 241 -3.38 -10.94 -0.95
CA ILE A 241 -3.39 -9.49 -0.67
C ILE A 241 -3.65 -8.72 -1.96
N VAL A 242 -3.03 -9.14 -3.10
CA VAL A 242 -3.37 -8.59 -4.42
C VAL A 242 -4.88 -8.71 -4.65
N ALA A 243 -5.46 -9.92 -4.49
CA ALA A 243 -6.89 -10.13 -4.67
C ALA A 243 -7.75 -9.25 -3.74
N LYS A 244 -7.35 -9.07 -2.47
CA LYS A 244 -8.02 -8.20 -1.50
C LYS A 244 -8.04 -6.74 -1.98
N VAL A 245 -6.88 -6.19 -2.35
CA VAL A 245 -6.72 -4.79 -2.77
C VAL A 245 -7.46 -4.52 -4.08
N TRP A 246 -7.30 -5.38 -5.11
CA TRP A 246 -8.01 -5.25 -6.39
C TRP A 246 -9.53 -5.36 -6.21
N SER A 247 -10.00 -6.29 -5.37
CA SER A 247 -11.43 -6.38 -5.04
C SER A 247 -11.95 -5.11 -4.37
N LYS A 248 -11.18 -4.49 -3.46
CA LYS A 248 -11.54 -3.21 -2.84
C LYS A 248 -11.61 -2.11 -3.88
N ALA A 249 -10.60 -1.96 -4.74
CA ALA A 249 -10.59 -0.98 -5.81
C ALA A 249 -11.81 -1.13 -6.75
N TYR A 250 -12.17 -2.35 -7.11
CA TYR A 250 -13.35 -2.62 -7.95
C TYR A 250 -14.66 -2.22 -7.26
N LYS A 251 -14.82 -2.54 -5.97
CA LYS A 251 -16.00 -2.12 -5.18
C LYS A 251 -16.13 -0.60 -5.09
N LEU A 252 -15.00 0.11 -5.10
CA LEU A 252 -14.94 1.57 -5.11
C LEU A 252 -15.12 2.19 -6.52
N GLY A 253 -15.23 1.38 -7.57
CA GLY A 253 -15.41 1.86 -8.95
C GLY A 253 -14.12 2.15 -9.70
N PHE A 254 -12.95 1.72 -9.20
CA PHE A 254 -11.63 2.05 -9.75
C PHE A 254 -11.04 0.96 -10.68
N LYS A 255 -11.90 0.16 -11.30
CA LYS A 255 -11.52 -0.92 -12.22
C LYS A 255 -10.67 -0.47 -13.43
N ASP A 256 -10.76 0.81 -13.80
CA ASP A 256 -10.01 1.36 -14.93
C ASP A 256 -8.55 1.72 -14.58
N TYR A 257 -8.22 1.74 -13.28
CA TYR A 257 -6.87 1.89 -12.74
C TYR A 257 -6.26 0.56 -12.32
N PHE A 258 -7.00 -0.26 -11.56
CA PHE A 258 -6.57 -1.56 -11.09
C PHE A 258 -7.02 -2.63 -12.08
N LEU A 259 -6.11 -3.06 -12.95
CA LEU A 259 -6.43 -3.99 -14.03
C LEU A 259 -6.19 -5.45 -13.59
N ASN A 260 -7.06 -6.36 -14.04
CA ASN A 260 -6.93 -7.79 -13.76
C ASN A 260 -6.00 -8.48 -14.79
N ASN A 261 -4.89 -7.83 -15.11
CA ASN A 261 -3.87 -8.27 -16.05
C ASN A 261 -2.58 -8.58 -15.30
N ALA A 262 -1.84 -9.59 -15.77
CA ALA A 262 -0.51 -9.88 -15.25
C ALA A 262 0.45 -8.73 -15.53
N GLY A 263 1.20 -8.33 -14.52
CA GLY A 263 2.31 -7.40 -14.62
C GLY A 263 3.64 -8.11 -14.65
N ASN A 264 4.70 -7.42 -15.07
CA ASN A 264 6.07 -7.91 -15.03
C ASN A 264 6.57 -7.99 -13.58
N PRO A 265 7.55 -8.88 -13.27
CA PRO A 265 8.22 -8.84 -11.98
C PRO A 265 9.07 -7.59 -11.86
N ILE A 266 9.00 -6.93 -10.72
CA ILE A 266 9.77 -5.73 -10.41
C ILE A 266 10.68 -6.02 -9.21
N THR A 267 11.94 -5.59 -9.30
CA THR A 267 12.83 -5.52 -8.14
C THR A 267 12.53 -4.21 -7.45
N ASP A 268 12.01 -4.28 -6.22
CA ASP A 268 11.60 -3.14 -5.44
C ASP A 268 11.56 -3.54 -3.94
N ASP A 269 11.35 -2.60 -3.04
CA ASP A 269 11.38 -2.77 -1.58
C ASP A 269 10.55 -3.97 -1.08
N HIS A 270 9.37 -4.20 -1.68
CA HIS A 270 8.51 -5.34 -1.33
C HIS A 270 9.19 -6.70 -1.52
N GLN A 271 10.11 -6.82 -2.49
CA GLN A 271 10.84 -8.06 -2.71
C GLN A 271 11.66 -8.43 -1.48
N TYR A 272 12.39 -7.47 -0.90
CA TYR A 272 13.26 -7.70 0.27
C TYR A 272 12.44 -7.90 1.53
N VAL A 273 11.33 -7.18 1.69
CA VAL A 273 10.38 -7.40 2.79
C VAL A 273 9.84 -8.84 2.75
N ASN A 274 9.42 -9.33 1.58
CA ASN A 274 8.97 -10.70 1.39
C ASN A 274 10.07 -11.73 1.65
N GLN A 275 11.25 -11.51 1.06
CA GLN A 275 12.32 -12.52 1.06
C GLN A 275 13.07 -12.59 2.37
N ILE A 276 13.27 -11.47 3.07
CA ILE A 276 14.11 -11.37 4.27
C ILE A 276 13.25 -11.29 5.52
N ALA A 277 12.35 -10.30 5.61
CA ALA A 277 11.48 -10.13 6.77
C ALA A 277 10.33 -11.14 6.83
N LYS A 278 10.04 -11.85 5.72
CA LYS A 278 8.97 -12.86 5.61
C LYS A 278 7.57 -12.31 5.86
N ILE A 279 7.35 -11.05 5.53
CA ILE A 279 6.04 -10.40 5.60
C ILE A 279 5.45 -10.41 4.19
N PRO A 280 4.25 -11.01 3.97
CA PRO A 280 3.58 -10.97 2.66
C PRO A 280 3.29 -9.54 2.25
N MET A 281 3.99 -9.01 1.25
CA MET A 281 3.88 -7.62 0.81
C MET A 281 3.67 -7.54 -0.69
N ILE A 282 2.73 -6.69 -1.11
CA ILE A 282 2.48 -6.38 -2.52
C ILE A 282 3.03 -5.01 -2.87
N ASN A 283 3.22 -4.79 -4.16
CA ASN A 283 3.51 -3.48 -4.73
C ASN A 283 2.33 -2.99 -5.57
N ILE A 284 1.83 -1.79 -5.29
CA ILE A 284 0.95 -1.04 -6.18
C ILE A 284 1.85 -0.11 -6.99
N ILE A 285 2.12 -0.49 -8.24
CA ILE A 285 3.06 0.20 -9.11
C ILE A 285 2.49 0.35 -10.53
N HIS A 286 2.66 1.54 -11.11
CA HIS A 286 2.24 1.80 -12.48
C HIS A 286 3.17 1.08 -13.47
N GLN A 287 2.62 0.20 -14.29
CA GLN A 287 3.33 -0.43 -15.41
C GLN A 287 2.70 -0.02 -16.74
N ASP A 288 3.54 0.36 -17.72
CA ASP A 288 3.13 0.69 -19.08
C ASP A 288 3.90 -0.17 -20.09
N HIS A 289 3.26 -1.25 -20.51
CA HIS A 289 3.85 -2.20 -21.47
C HIS A 289 3.99 -1.63 -22.90
N SER A 290 3.48 -0.42 -23.16
CA SER A 290 3.67 0.27 -24.44
C SER A 290 5.03 0.94 -24.57
N THR A 291 5.75 1.13 -23.45
CA THR A 291 7.10 1.71 -23.39
C THR A 291 8.18 0.62 -23.46
N GLY A 292 9.38 0.99 -23.87
CA GLY A 292 10.51 0.06 -23.90
C GLY A 292 11.05 -0.32 -22.52
N THR A 293 10.70 0.45 -21.47
CA THR A 293 11.11 0.22 -20.08
C THR A 293 10.09 -0.60 -19.29
N GLY A 294 8.83 -0.62 -19.72
CA GLY A 294 7.71 -1.19 -18.98
C GLY A 294 7.12 -0.22 -17.94
N PHE A 295 7.66 1.01 -17.83
CA PHE A 295 7.20 2.07 -16.94
C PHE A 295 6.73 3.30 -17.71
N VAL A 296 6.11 4.26 -17.04
CA VAL A 296 5.69 5.53 -17.65
C VAL A 296 6.87 6.25 -18.31
N SER A 297 6.61 6.97 -19.42
CA SER A 297 7.67 7.58 -20.23
C SER A 297 8.52 8.64 -19.51
N THR A 298 8.06 9.13 -18.37
CA THR A 298 8.81 10.09 -17.51
C THR A 298 9.75 9.40 -16.53
N TRP A 299 9.65 8.06 -16.38
CA TRP A 299 10.47 7.30 -15.45
C TRP A 299 11.97 7.49 -15.72
N HIS A 300 12.73 7.81 -14.68
CA HIS A 300 14.16 8.08 -14.72
C HIS A 300 14.56 9.18 -15.73
N THR A 301 13.70 10.19 -15.87
CA THR A 301 13.98 11.36 -16.71
C THR A 301 13.80 12.65 -15.91
N THR A 302 14.32 13.76 -16.42
CA THR A 302 14.09 15.10 -15.86
C THR A 302 12.61 15.54 -15.93
N GLN A 303 11.75 14.76 -16.61
CA GLN A 303 10.32 14.99 -16.67
C GLN A 303 9.56 14.33 -15.52
N ASP A 304 10.21 13.55 -14.65
CA ASP A 304 9.57 13.09 -13.42
C ASP A 304 9.52 14.22 -12.38
N ASN A 305 8.67 15.19 -12.64
CA ASN A 305 8.48 16.40 -11.85
C ASN A 305 6.98 16.62 -11.52
N ILE A 306 6.71 17.60 -10.67
CA ILE A 306 5.38 17.85 -10.12
C ILE A 306 4.29 18.11 -11.18
N SER A 307 4.64 18.61 -12.39
CA SER A 307 3.67 18.87 -13.46
C SER A 307 3.09 17.60 -14.07
N ASN A 308 3.72 16.45 -13.83
CA ASN A 308 3.30 15.13 -14.30
C ASN A 308 2.61 14.29 -13.20
N ILE A 309 2.15 14.93 -12.12
CA ILE A 309 1.37 14.29 -11.06
C ILE A 309 -0.12 14.60 -11.23
N ASP A 310 -0.92 13.55 -11.21
CA ASP A 310 -2.38 13.59 -11.29
C ASP A 310 -3.02 13.32 -9.92
N LYS A 311 -3.79 14.27 -9.44
CA LYS A 311 -4.52 14.16 -8.16
C LYS A 311 -5.55 13.02 -8.17
N GLN A 312 -6.14 12.72 -9.32
CA GLN A 312 -7.10 11.63 -9.43
C GLN A 312 -6.44 10.27 -9.21
N THR A 313 -5.24 10.07 -9.71
CA THR A 313 -4.47 8.84 -9.47
C THR A 313 -4.12 8.69 -7.98
N LEU A 314 -3.65 9.77 -7.33
CA LEU A 314 -3.40 9.77 -5.88
C LEU A 314 -4.68 9.44 -5.09
N TYR A 315 -5.84 10.00 -5.47
CA TYR A 315 -7.14 9.73 -4.86
C TYR A 315 -7.54 8.27 -4.96
N VAL A 316 -7.41 7.69 -6.14
CA VAL A 316 -7.79 6.29 -6.42
C VAL A 316 -6.98 5.33 -5.54
N VAL A 317 -5.65 5.54 -5.49
CA VAL A 317 -4.76 4.68 -4.69
C VAL A 317 -5.01 4.88 -3.19
N GLY A 318 -5.02 6.13 -2.72
CA GLY A 318 -5.20 6.43 -1.31
C GLY A 318 -6.55 5.95 -0.75
N THR A 319 -7.64 6.16 -1.51
CA THR A 319 -8.98 5.67 -1.14
C THR A 319 -9.04 4.14 -1.10
N THR A 320 -8.36 3.46 -2.04
CA THR A 320 -8.29 2.00 -2.06
C THR A 320 -7.57 1.47 -0.84
N VAL A 321 -6.40 2.02 -0.51
CA VAL A 321 -5.60 1.58 0.64
C VAL A 321 -6.33 1.86 1.96
N LEU A 322 -6.92 3.06 2.14
CA LEU A 322 -7.79 3.34 3.29
C LEU A 322 -8.93 2.32 3.40
N GLY A 323 -9.60 2.04 2.28
CA GLY A 323 -10.66 1.04 2.24
C GLY A 323 -10.21 -0.34 2.70
N VAL A 324 -9.00 -0.76 2.35
CA VAL A 324 -8.41 -2.04 2.82
C VAL A 324 -8.14 -1.98 4.32
N ILE A 325 -7.54 -0.89 4.84
CA ILE A 325 -7.21 -0.75 6.26
C ILE A 325 -8.47 -0.83 7.13
N TYR A 326 -9.54 -0.14 6.74
CA TYR A 326 -10.79 -0.10 7.52
C TYR A 326 -11.69 -1.33 7.34
N ASP A 327 -11.35 -2.24 6.43
CA ASP A 327 -12.03 -3.55 6.32
C ASP A 327 -11.39 -4.63 7.23
N GLU A 328 -10.24 -4.37 7.89
CA GLU A 328 -9.51 -5.31 8.74
C GLU A 328 -9.95 -5.28 10.19
#